data_d32c2b38d6da95250f56be63964d178d
#
_entry.id   d32c2b38d6da95250f56be63964d178d
#
_cell.length_a   1.000
_cell.length_b   1.000
_cell.length_c   1.000
_cell.angle_alpha   90.00
_cell.angle_beta   90.00
_cell.angle_gamma   90.00
#
_symmetry.space_group_name_H-M   'P 1'
#
loop_
_entity.id
_entity.type
_entity.pdbx_description
1 polymer ?
#
loop_
_entity_poly.entity_id
_entity_poly.type
_entity_poly.pdbx_seq_one_letter_code
_entity_poly.pdbx_strand_id
1 'polypeptide(L)'
;MKIISSYGVELRKQNIPIRQTLEIYRSAVRYLVKVYESVWEELAQIEESKKRFNAAEHLVHTTKRNPARFDFDFCFPKMPSYFRRAAVQHALGSVSSYRTRLEQWKAEGQKTGKPYLKSEQYAMPVFYHNVKIGRASCRERVSSPV
;
A
#
# COMPACT_ATOMS: atom_id res chain seq x y z
N MET A 1 -18.99 3.01 -23.69
CA MET A 1 -18.63 1.98 -22.69
C MET A 1 -17.14 1.71 -22.75
N LYS A 2 -16.49 1.67 -21.62
CA LYS A 2 -15.06 1.35 -21.55
C LYS A 2 -14.90 -0.09 -21.11
N ILE A 3 -14.23 -0.89 -21.92
CA ILE A 3 -13.98 -2.30 -21.61
C ILE A 3 -12.56 -2.43 -21.07
N ILE A 4 -12.43 -3.04 -19.91
CA ILE A 4 -11.13 -3.33 -19.30
C ILE A 4 -10.94 -4.84 -19.30
N SER A 5 -9.88 -5.30 -19.93
CA SER A 5 -9.48 -6.70 -19.88
C SER A 5 -8.10 -6.83 -19.24
N SER A 6 -7.90 -7.89 -18.50
CA SER A 6 -6.61 -8.20 -17.92
C SER A 6 -6.26 -9.67 -18.16
N TYR A 7 -5.01 -9.95 -18.36
CA TYR A 7 -4.51 -11.31 -18.51
C TYR A 7 -3.15 -11.43 -17.81
N GLY A 8 -2.90 -12.61 -17.29
CA GLY A 8 -1.65 -12.91 -16.61
C GLY A 8 -0.57 -13.32 -17.60
N VAL A 9 0.64 -12.90 -17.30
CA VAL A 9 1.84 -13.33 -18.03
C VAL A 9 2.76 -14.05 -17.05
N GLU A 10 3.15 -15.26 -17.38
CA GLU A 10 4.08 -16.03 -16.57
C GLU A 10 5.53 -15.65 -16.88
N LEU A 11 6.30 -15.37 -15.83
CA LEU A 11 7.73 -15.12 -15.95
C LEU A 11 8.50 -16.44 -15.81
N ARG A 12 9.13 -16.87 -16.91
CA ARG A 12 9.86 -18.16 -16.94
C ARG A 12 11.14 -18.15 -16.11
N LYS A 13 11.81 -17.01 -16.02
CA LYS A 13 13.01 -16.85 -15.21
C LYS A 13 12.74 -15.90 -14.07
N GLN A 14 13.04 -16.35 -12.86
CA GLN A 14 12.93 -15.48 -11.70
C GLN A 14 14.15 -14.58 -11.62
N ASN A 15 13.89 -13.30 -11.57
CA ASN A 15 14.92 -12.28 -11.45
C ASN A 15 15.15 -11.96 -9.97
N ILE A 16 16.37 -12.10 -9.49
CA ILE A 16 16.75 -11.81 -8.09
C ILE A 16 16.38 -10.37 -7.68
N PRO A 17 16.67 -9.32 -8.48
CA PRO A 17 16.25 -7.96 -8.15
C PRO A 17 14.73 -7.81 -7.99
N ILE A 18 13.93 -8.51 -8.79
CA ILE A 18 12.46 -8.48 -8.66
C ILE A 18 12.04 -9.08 -7.32
N ARG A 19 12.61 -10.22 -6.93
CA ARG A 19 12.32 -10.83 -5.63
C ARG A 19 12.69 -9.91 -4.47
N GLN A 20 13.87 -9.31 -4.51
CA GLN A 20 14.33 -8.38 -3.49
C GLN A 20 13.39 -7.17 -3.39
N THR A 21 12.97 -6.63 -4.52
CA THR A 21 12.03 -5.52 -4.57
C THR A 21 10.69 -5.91 -3.95
N LEU A 22 10.18 -7.11 -4.25
CA LEU A 22 8.93 -7.61 -3.66
C LEU A 22 9.06 -7.81 -2.16
N GLU A 23 10.19 -8.31 -1.67
CA GLU A 23 10.39 -8.48 -0.23
C GLU A 23 10.44 -7.14 0.51
N ILE A 24 11.09 -6.14 -0.08
CA ILE A 24 11.10 -4.78 0.46
C ILE A 24 9.67 -4.22 0.48
N TYR A 25 8.94 -4.37 -0.61
CA TYR A 25 7.54 -3.92 -0.69
C TYR A 25 6.67 -4.59 0.37
N ARG A 26 6.77 -5.91 0.52
CA ARG A 26 6.01 -6.66 1.52
C ARG A 26 6.36 -6.24 2.95
N SER A 27 7.64 -5.99 3.20
CA SER A 27 8.08 -5.46 4.49
C SER A 27 7.50 -4.08 4.77
N ALA A 28 7.47 -3.22 3.75
CA ALA A 28 6.85 -1.90 3.84
C ALA A 28 5.35 -1.99 4.13
N VAL A 29 4.63 -2.88 3.44
CA VAL A 29 3.20 -3.10 3.69
C VAL A 29 2.96 -3.58 5.12
N ARG A 30 3.74 -4.55 5.61
CA ARG A 30 3.63 -5.02 6.99
C ARG A 30 3.87 -3.92 8.01
N TYR A 31 4.86 -3.09 7.77
CA TYR A 31 5.13 -1.92 8.61
C TYR A 31 3.93 -0.97 8.63
N LEU A 32 3.42 -0.62 7.46
CA LEU A 32 2.30 0.31 7.33
C LEU A 32 1.00 -0.25 7.94
N VAL A 33 0.76 -1.54 7.82
CA VAL A 33 -0.39 -2.20 8.45
C VAL A 33 -0.35 -1.99 9.97
N LYS A 34 0.81 -2.19 10.59
CA LYS A 34 0.98 -1.97 12.03
C LYS A 34 0.77 -0.50 12.42
N VAL A 35 1.33 0.41 11.64
CA VAL A 35 1.17 1.85 11.87
C VAL A 35 -0.30 2.25 11.77
N TYR A 36 -0.98 1.87 10.70
CA TYR A 36 -2.36 2.27 10.47
C TYR A 36 -3.34 1.60 11.42
N GLU A 37 -3.05 0.38 11.86
CA GLU A 37 -3.84 -0.25 12.92
C GLU A 37 -3.76 0.56 14.22
N SER A 38 -2.58 1.04 14.57
CA SER A 38 -2.37 1.82 15.79
C SER A 38 -3.06 3.19 15.77
N VAL A 39 -3.24 3.78 14.60
CA VAL A 39 -3.86 5.11 14.43
C VAL A 39 -5.20 5.05 13.71
N TRP A 40 -5.80 3.89 13.61
CA TRP A 40 -7.03 3.71 12.84
C TRP A 40 -8.17 4.59 13.31
N GLU A 41 -8.28 4.83 14.61
CA GLU A 41 -9.34 5.68 15.18
C GLU A 41 -9.29 7.10 14.59
N GLU A 42 -8.09 7.63 14.37
CA GLU A 42 -7.91 8.93 13.75
C GLU A 42 -8.26 8.90 12.25
N LEU A 43 -7.80 7.87 11.54
CA LEU A 43 -8.03 7.73 10.10
C LEU A 43 -9.50 7.44 9.76
N ALA A 44 -10.19 6.69 10.61
CA ALA A 44 -11.59 6.33 10.39
C ALA A 44 -12.52 7.54 10.45
N GLN A 45 -12.14 8.61 11.13
CA GLN A 45 -12.90 9.85 11.19
C GLN A 45 -12.96 10.58 9.86
N ILE A 46 -12.02 10.30 8.96
CA ILE A 46 -11.97 10.89 7.62
C ILE A 46 -12.82 10.02 6.69
N GLU A 47 -13.99 10.50 6.31
CA GLU A 47 -14.92 9.72 5.49
C GLU A 47 -14.48 9.61 4.03
N GLU A 48 -13.92 10.69 3.47
CA GLU A 48 -13.50 10.72 2.08
C GLU A 48 -12.22 9.90 1.89
N SER A 49 -12.28 8.88 1.04
CA SER A 49 -11.17 7.96 0.77
C SER A 49 -9.89 8.65 0.35
N LYS A 50 -9.99 9.66 -0.51
CA LYS A 50 -8.83 10.40 -1.00
C LYS A 50 -8.15 11.20 0.11
N LYS A 51 -8.93 11.83 0.96
CA LYS A 51 -8.41 12.58 2.11
C LYS A 51 -7.79 11.64 3.15
N ARG A 52 -8.42 10.50 3.38
CA ARG A 52 -7.88 9.47 4.26
C ARG A 52 -6.53 8.96 3.76
N PHE A 53 -6.43 8.68 2.46
CA PHE A 53 -5.18 8.26 1.83
C PHE A 53 -4.08 9.33 2.01
N ASN A 54 -4.40 10.59 1.73
CA ASN A 54 -3.45 11.70 1.89
C ASN A 54 -2.99 11.84 3.34
N ALA A 55 -3.91 11.76 4.29
CA ALA A 55 -3.59 11.81 5.71
C ALA A 55 -2.68 10.64 6.11
N ALA A 56 -2.97 9.44 5.64
CA ALA A 56 -2.16 8.26 5.89
C ALA A 56 -0.75 8.40 5.31
N GLU A 57 -0.61 8.93 4.11
CA GLU A 57 0.70 9.18 3.49
C GLU A 57 1.49 10.24 4.29
N HIS A 58 0.82 11.29 4.76
CA HIS A 58 1.47 12.33 5.56
C HIS A 58 2.01 11.83 6.92
N LEU A 59 1.44 10.78 7.46
CA LEU A 59 1.91 10.18 8.71
C LEU A 59 3.29 9.51 8.55
N VAL A 60 3.60 9.04 7.37
CA VAL A 60 4.80 8.21 7.12
C VAL A 60 5.82 8.85 6.18
N HIS A 61 5.43 9.85 5.42
CA HIS A 61 6.31 10.52 4.47
C HIS A 61 6.64 11.94 4.91
N THR A 62 7.93 12.20 5.09
CA THR A 62 8.44 13.53 5.45
C THR A 62 8.58 14.40 4.22
N THR A 63 7.99 15.58 4.26
CA THR A 63 8.17 16.63 3.27
C THR A 63 8.75 17.87 3.95
N LYS A 64 9.16 18.87 3.15
CA LYS A 64 9.67 20.13 3.69
C LYS A 64 8.67 20.86 4.61
N ARG A 65 7.38 20.66 4.34
CA ARG A 65 6.28 21.34 5.07
C ARG A 65 5.67 20.49 6.17
N ASN A 66 5.88 19.17 6.11
CA ASN A 66 5.19 18.25 7.00
C ASN A 66 6.13 17.11 7.41
N PRO A 67 6.71 17.18 8.62
CA PRO A 67 7.51 16.07 9.12
C PRO A 67 6.63 14.85 9.39
N ALA A 68 7.13 13.67 9.06
CA ALA A 68 6.41 12.44 9.30
C ALA A 68 6.36 12.10 10.80
N ARG A 69 5.24 11.58 11.24
CA ARG A 69 5.05 11.10 12.61
C ARG A 69 5.76 9.76 12.86
N PHE A 70 5.92 8.96 11.80
CA PHE A 70 6.54 7.64 11.85
C PHE A 70 7.79 7.60 10.97
N ASP A 71 8.71 6.73 11.28
CA ASP A 71 10.03 6.63 10.65
C ASP A 71 10.09 5.75 9.39
N PHE A 72 8.99 5.71 8.64
CA PHE A 72 8.91 4.90 7.42
C PHE A 72 10.02 5.22 6.42
N ASP A 73 10.27 6.50 6.17
CA ASP A 73 11.31 6.93 5.21
C ASP A 73 12.72 6.52 5.66
N PHE A 74 12.94 6.43 6.97
CA PHE A 74 14.20 5.93 7.53
C PHE A 74 14.34 4.42 7.33
N CYS A 75 13.25 3.67 7.58
CA CYS A 75 13.24 2.20 7.46
C CYS A 75 13.31 1.75 6.00
N PHE A 76 12.73 2.52 5.08
CA PHE A 76 12.67 2.22 3.66
C PHE A 76 13.21 3.38 2.82
N PRO A 77 14.53 3.65 2.93
CA PRO A 77 15.14 4.75 2.19
C PRO A 77 15.08 4.49 0.69
N LYS A 78 14.97 5.55 -0.09
CA LYS A 78 14.96 5.50 -1.56
C LYS A 78 13.78 4.72 -2.17
N MET A 79 12.72 4.48 -1.41
CA MET A 79 11.52 3.86 -1.98
C MET A 79 10.85 4.84 -2.96
N PRO A 80 10.64 4.45 -4.22
CA PRO A 80 9.94 5.30 -5.18
C PRO A 80 8.54 5.65 -4.70
N SER A 81 8.07 6.86 -5.04
CA SER A 81 6.76 7.35 -4.60
C SER A 81 5.61 6.43 -5.00
N TYR A 82 5.66 5.86 -6.19
CA TYR A 82 4.59 4.97 -6.66
C TYR A 82 4.55 3.65 -5.88
N PHE A 83 5.69 3.10 -5.45
CA PHE A 83 5.74 1.95 -4.54
C PHE A 83 5.20 2.31 -3.16
N ARG A 84 5.64 3.43 -2.61
CA ARG A 84 5.16 3.91 -1.31
C ARG A 84 3.64 4.09 -1.33
N ARG A 85 3.10 4.74 -2.35
CA ARG A 85 1.67 4.97 -2.47
C ARG A 85 0.88 3.68 -2.66
N ALA A 86 1.41 2.74 -3.42
CA ALA A 86 0.81 1.41 -3.56
C ALA A 86 0.79 0.67 -2.20
N ALA A 87 1.88 0.74 -1.45
CA ALA A 87 1.97 0.12 -0.12
C ALA A 87 0.99 0.78 0.88
N VAL A 88 0.87 2.09 0.87
CA VAL A 88 -0.10 2.84 1.70
C VAL A 88 -1.53 2.40 1.38
N GLN A 89 -1.88 2.34 0.11
CA GLN A 89 -3.22 1.93 -0.33
C GLN A 89 -3.52 0.49 0.09
N HIS A 90 -2.57 -0.41 -0.09
CA HIS A 90 -2.71 -1.80 0.30
C HIS A 90 -2.93 -1.93 1.82
N ALA A 91 -2.10 -1.26 2.60
CA ALA A 91 -2.17 -1.30 4.06
C ALA A 91 -3.49 -0.72 4.58
N LEU A 92 -3.95 0.40 4.03
CA LEU A 92 -5.25 0.98 4.38
C LEU A 92 -6.40 0.03 4.10
N GLY A 93 -6.38 -0.62 2.94
CA GLY A 93 -7.39 -1.60 2.56
C GLY A 93 -7.42 -2.79 3.53
N SER A 94 -6.26 -3.31 3.89
CA SER A 94 -6.15 -4.43 4.84
C SER A 94 -6.68 -4.08 6.22
N VAL A 95 -6.29 -2.93 6.75
CA VAL A 95 -6.75 -2.48 8.08
C VAL A 95 -8.25 -2.18 8.07
N SER A 96 -8.74 -1.49 7.06
CA SER A 96 -10.17 -1.19 6.91
C SER A 96 -11.02 -2.47 6.86
N SER A 97 -10.61 -3.43 6.04
CA SER A 97 -11.28 -4.72 5.92
C SER A 97 -11.27 -5.50 7.23
N TYR A 98 -10.15 -5.52 7.93
CA TYR A 98 -10.04 -6.15 9.24
C TYR A 98 -10.99 -5.52 10.26
N ARG A 99 -11.01 -4.20 10.33
CA ARG A 99 -11.88 -3.46 11.27
C ARG A 99 -13.36 -3.70 11.00
N THR A 100 -13.76 -3.71 9.73
CA THR A 100 -15.15 -4.03 9.34
C THR A 100 -15.53 -5.43 9.78
N ARG A 101 -14.67 -6.42 9.54
CA ARG A 101 -14.93 -7.81 9.98
C ARG A 101 -14.99 -7.93 11.51
N LEU A 102 -14.16 -7.18 12.19
CA LEU A 102 -14.15 -7.17 13.65
C LEU A 102 -15.45 -6.61 14.23
N GLU A 103 -15.95 -5.52 13.65
CA GLU A 103 -17.22 -4.92 14.06
C GLU A 103 -18.40 -5.85 13.77
N GLN A 104 -18.43 -6.48 12.59
CA GLN A 104 -19.44 -7.48 12.25
C GLN A 104 -19.42 -8.65 13.23
N TRP A 105 -18.25 -9.17 13.54
CA TRP A 105 -18.09 -10.26 14.52
C TRP A 105 -18.64 -9.88 15.89
N LYS A 106 -18.38 -8.67 16.35
CA LYS A 106 -18.93 -8.16 17.62
C LYS A 106 -20.45 -8.03 17.55
N ALA A 107 -21.00 -7.51 16.45
CA ALA A 107 -22.43 -7.33 16.25
C ALA A 107 -23.17 -8.65 16.20
N GLU A 108 -22.56 -9.70 15.68
CA GLU A 108 -23.10 -11.06 15.61
C GLU A 108 -23.03 -11.84 16.94
N GLY A 109 -22.54 -11.20 18.00
CA GLY A 109 -22.44 -11.82 19.32
C GLY A 109 -21.25 -12.76 19.48
N GLN A 110 -20.21 -12.60 18.66
CA GLN A 110 -18.95 -13.33 18.77
C GLN A 110 -19.11 -14.86 18.61
N LYS A 111 -20.06 -15.27 17.76
CA LYS A 111 -20.41 -16.68 17.56
C LYS A 111 -19.37 -17.48 16.78
N THR A 112 -18.56 -16.81 15.98
CA THR A 112 -17.51 -17.41 15.16
C THR A 112 -16.12 -17.06 15.70
N GLY A 113 -15.08 -17.59 15.06
CA GLY A 113 -13.71 -17.24 15.43
C GLY A 113 -13.42 -15.75 15.24
N LYS A 114 -12.68 -15.17 16.17
CA LYS A 114 -12.31 -13.74 16.10
C LYS A 114 -11.50 -13.47 14.81
N PRO A 115 -11.86 -12.44 14.03
CA PRO A 115 -11.06 -12.04 12.87
C PRO A 115 -9.64 -11.66 13.27
N TYR A 116 -8.71 -11.89 12.37
CA TYR A 116 -7.32 -11.52 12.57
C TYR A 116 -6.82 -10.64 11.43
N LEU A 117 -5.83 -9.82 11.73
CA LEU A 117 -5.17 -8.98 10.74
C LEU A 117 -4.20 -9.83 9.93
N LYS A 118 -4.34 -9.79 8.60
CA LYS A 118 -3.49 -10.58 7.70
C LYS A 118 -2.05 -10.10 7.75
N SER A 119 -1.11 -11.05 7.63
CA SER A 119 0.32 -10.74 7.64
C SER A 119 0.84 -10.09 6.36
N GLU A 120 0.05 -10.14 5.30
CA GLU A 120 0.39 -9.56 3.98
C GLU A 120 1.72 -10.07 3.40
N GLN A 121 2.07 -11.31 3.71
CA GLN A 121 3.34 -11.91 3.25
C GLN A 121 3.40 -12.15 1.75
N TYR A 122 2.26 -12.13 1.06
CA TYR A 122 2.17 -12.30 -0.39
C TYR A 122 1.70 -11.03 -1.10
N ALA A 123 1.79 -9.88 -0.43
CA ALA A 123 1.38 -8.62 -1.02
C ALA A 123 2.13 -8.35 -2.33
N MET A 124 1.39 -7.85 -3.32
CA MET A 124 1.92 -7.45 -4.62
C MET A 124 1.57 -5.99 -4.87
N PRO A 125 2.49 -5.20 -5.42
CA PRO A 125 2.18 -3.82 -5.74
C PRO A 125 1.13 -3.73 -6.84
N VAL A 126 0.11 -2.92 -6.61
CA VAL A 126 -0.92 -2.59 -7.60
C VAL A 126 -0.81 -1.11 -7.90
N PHE A 127 -0.59 -0.79 -9.16
CA PHE A 127 -0.43 0.59 -9.58
C PHE A 127 -1.67 1.07 -10.32
N TYR A 128 -2.12 2.25 -9.98
CA TYR A 128 -3.24 2.85 -10.69
C TYR A 128 -2.80 3.29 -12.09
N HIS A 129 -3.75 3.38 -13.00
CA HIS A 129 -3.47 3.78 -14.37
C HIS A 129 -2.79 5.16 -14.48
N ASN A 130 -2.96 6.01 -13.47
CA ASN A 130 -2.27 7.30 -13.40
C ASN A 130 -0.79 7.17 -13.05
N VAL A 131 -0.40 6.06 -12.44
CA VAL A 131 1.00 5.76 -12.15
C VAL A 131 1.52 4.88 -13.28
N LYS A 132 1.91 5.51 -14.35
CA LYS A 132 2.38 4.80 -15.54
C LYS A 132 3.85 4.44 -15.36
N ILE A 133 4.10 3.28 -14.77
CA ILE A 133 5.46 2.78 -14.58
C ILE A 133 6.19 2.73 -15.92
N GLY A 134 5.54 2.18 -16.95
CA GLY A 134 6.09 2.14 -18.28
C GLY A 134 6.43 3.53 -18.82
N ARG A 135 5.58 4.51 -18.54
CA ARG A 135 5.82 5.89 -18.94
C ARG A 135 6.99 6.51 -18.18
N ALA A 136 7.08 6.29 -16.89
CA ALA A 136 8.21 6.75 -16.10
C ALA A 136 9.50 6.12 -16.59
N SER A 137 9.51 4.82 -16.78
CA SER A 137 10.65 4.10 -17.36
C SER A 137 11.00 4.58 -18.76
N CYS A 138 9.99 4.83 -19.59
CA CYS A 138 10.22 5.36 -20.94
C CYS A 138 10.83 6.75 -20.91
N ARG A 139 10.44 7.61 -19.99
CA ARG A 139 11.06 8.93 -19.83
C ARG A 139 12.51 8.84 -19.40
N GLU A 140 12.81 7.93 -18.54
CA GLU A 140 14.18 7.68 -18.10
C GLU A 140 15.04 7.09 -19.20
N ARG A 141 14.44 6.28 -20.06
CA ARG A 141 15.11 5.65 -21.19
C ARG A 141 15.20 6.54 -22.41
N VAL A 142 14.20 7.30 -22.59
CA VAL A 142 14.06 8.18 -23.74
C VAL A 142 14.56 9.57 -23.40
N SER A 143 14.33 8.64 -22.84
CA SER A 143 14.36 9.49 -22.78
C SER A 143 14.91 9.74 -22.90
N SER A 144 14.51 8.75 -22.85
CA SER A 144 14.48 8.93 -23.00
C SER A 144 14.64 8.92 -23.31
N PRO A 145 14.93 8.73 -23.70
CA PRO A 145 14.75 8.97 -23.94
C PRO A 145 14.66 9.12 -24.11
N VAL A 146 15.03 8.84 -24.12
CA VAL A 146 14.55 9.11 -24.22
C VAL A 146 14.47 9.20 -24.26
#